data_e508475a7dda656607604ad63e5020bc
#
_entry.id   e508475a7dda656607604ad63e5020bc
#
_cell.length_a   1.000
_cell.length_b   1.000
_cell.length_c   1.000
_cell.angle_alpha   90.00
_cell.angle_beta   90.00
_cell.angle_gamma   90.00
#
_symmetry.space_group_name_H-M   'P 1'
#
loop_
_entity.id
_entity.type
_entity.pdbx_description
1 polymer ?
#
loop_
_entity_poly.entity_id
_entity_poly.type
_entity_poly.pdbx_seq_one_letter_code
_entity_poly.pdbx_strand_id
1 'polypeptide(L)'
;MIGYVTLGTNNKARAEKFYDELLKEIGAGRFMETERFTAYSAASDKPGIGITIPYDGKPATVGNGTMVALQVDSPEKVNTFYRKAIALGAKDEGKPGPRGESGFYAAYFRDLDGNKLNVFCFEKKN
;
A
#
# COMPACT_ATOMS: atom_id res chain seq x y z
N MET A 1 10.70 -0.76 -14.21
CA MET A 1 10.94 0.68 -14.26
C MET A 1 11.02 1.29 -12.84
N ILE A 2 9.96 1.20 -12.06
CA ILE A 2 9.99 1.73 -10.69
C ILE A 2 10.73 0.77 -9.78
N GLY A 3 11.76 1.28 -9.06
CA GLY A 3 12.48 0.48 -8.06
C GLY A 3 11.73 0.45 -6.74
N TYR A 4 11.43 1.63 -6.20
CA TYR A 4 10.62 1.75 -4.99
C TYR A 4 9.98 3.13 -4.93
N VAL A 5 8.95 3.24 -4.09
CA VAL A 5 8.30 4.52 -3.76
C VAL A 5 8.34 4.71 -2.25
N THR A 6 8.28 5.94 -1.78
CA THR A 6 8.22 6.21 -0.35
C THR A 6 6.89 6.82 0.05
N LEU A 7 6.44 6.43 1.23
CA LEU A 7 5.27 7.01 1.90
C LEU A 7 5.74 7.59 3.23
N GLY A 8 5.35 8.83 3.50
CA GLY A 8 5.75 9.50 4.73
C GLY A 8 4.94 9.04 5.94
N THR A 9 5.57 9.06 7.11
CA THR A 9 4.88 8.75 8.36
C THR A 9 5.29 9.72 9.46
N ASN A 10 4.36 9.98 10.36
CA ASN A 10 4.60 10.73 11.58
C ASN A 10 4.78 9.82 12.79
N ASN A 11 4.69 8.52 12.58
CA ASN A 11 4.90 7.52 13.62
C ASN A 11 5.39 6.22 12.97
N LYS A 12 6.71 6.10 12.88
CA LYS A 12 7.35 5.00 12.16
C LYS A 12 6.99 3.64 12.75
N ALA A 13 6.99 3.51 14.07
CA ALA A 13 6.66 2.23 14.72
C ALA A 13 5.22 1.80 14.41
N ARG A 14 4.28 2.74 14.42
CA ARG A 14 2.88 2.47 14.08
C ARG A 14 2.73 2.09 12.61
N ALA A 15 3.41 2.80 11.72
CA ALA A 15 3.39 2.52 10.29
C ALA A 15 4.01 1.14 9.99
N GLU A 16 5.12 0.81 10.63
CA GLU A 16 5.75 -0.50 10.49
C GLU A 16 4.80 -1.63 10.89
N LYS A 17 4.13 -1.47 12.02
CA LYS A 17 3.17 -2.48 12.50
C LYS A 17 2.04 -2.71 11.49
N PHE A 18 1.53 -1.64 10.92
CA PHE A 18 0.49 -1.68 9.88
C PHE A 18 0.98 -2.40 8.64
N TYR A 19 2.12 -1.99 8.08
CA TYR A 19 2.63 -2.55 6.83
C TYR A 19 3.24 -3.94 7.00
N ASP A 20 3.83 -4.26 8.14
CA ASP A 20 4.29 -5.62 8.44
C ASP A 20 3.14 -6.63 8.26
N GLU A 21 1.97 -6.30 8.80
CA GLU A 21 0.81 -7.18 8.73
C GLU A 21 0.11 -7.13 7.37
N LEU A 22 -0.09 -5.93 6.82
CA LEU A 22 -0.83 -5.78 5.57
C LEU A 22 -0.10 -6.42 4.40
N LEU A 23 1.19 -6.16 4.27
CA LEU A 23 1.95 -6.62 3.11
C LEU A 23 2.24 -8.12 3.11
N LYS A 24 2.01 -8.82 4.23
CA LYS A 24 2.04 -10.29 4.24
C LYS A 24 1.05 -10.89 3.24
N GLU A 25 -0.06 -10.21 2.98
CA GLU A 25 -1.08 -10.70 2.03
C GLU A 25 -0.56 -10.80 0.60
N ILE A 26 0.48 -10.05 0.27
CA ILE A 26 1.11 -10.11 -1.05
C ILE A 26 2.53 -10.67 -1.00
N GLY A 27 2.87 -11.33 0.11
CA GLY A 27 4.16 -11.99 0.27
C GLY A 27 5.33 -11.04 0.44
N ALA A 28 5.07 -9.78 0.80
CA ALA A 28 6.13 -8.80 0.99
C ALA A 28 6.52 -8.69 2.47
N GLY A 29 7.80 -8.45 2.71
CA GLY A 29 8.34 -8.24 4.05
C GLY A 29 9.45 -7.20 4.01
N ARG A 30 9.98 -6.88 5.20
CA ARG A 30 11.07 -5.92 5.32
C ARG A 30 12.34 -6.47 4.65
N PHE A 31 13.02 -5.63 3.87
CA PHE A 31 14.31 -5.99 3.31
C PHE A 31 15.40 -4.96 3.64
N MET A 32 15.03 -3.79 4.13
CA MET A 32 15.97 -2.77 4.57
C MET A 32 15.35 -1.96 5.71
N GLU A 33 16.13 -1.72 6.75
CA GLU A 33 15.69 -0.92 7.88
C GLU A 33 16.81 0.02 8.29
N THR A 34 16.46 1.29 8.50
CA THR A 34 17.29 2.26 9.17
C THR A 34 16.44 2.93 10.25
N GLU A 35 17.04 3.80 11.03
CA GLU A 35 16.31 4.54 12.06
C GLU A 35 15.12 5.33 11.50
N ARG A 36 15.22 5.82 10.25
CA ARG A 36 14.23 6.70 9.63
C ARG A 36 13.42 6.05 8.52
N PHE A 37 13.80 4.87 8.07
CA PHE A 37 13.30 4.28 6.84
C PHE A 37 13.17 2.76 6.99
N THR A 38 12.07 2.23 6.51
CA THR A 38 11.86 0.77 6.42
C THR A 38 11.27 0.46 5.05
N ALA A 39 11.91 -0.43 4.30
CA ALA A 39 11.48 -0.80 2.97
C ALA A 39 10.95 -2.24 2.96
N TYR A 40 9.90 -2.43 2.18
CA TYR A 40 9.21 -3.72 2.00
C TYR A 40 9.23 -4.13 0.54
N SER A 41 9.44 -5.40 0.28
CA SER A 41 9.35 -5.97 -1.06
C SER A 41 9.06 -7.46 -0.98
N ALA A 42 8.50 -8.02 -2.05
CA ALA A 42 8.28 -9.46 -2.15
C ALA A 42 9.57 -10.21 -2.52
N ALA A 43 10.52 -9.55 -3.18
CA ALA A 43 11.81 -10.11 -3.57
C ALA A 43 12.77 -8.98 -3.95
N SER A 44 14.07 -9.28 -3.99
CA SER A 44 15.10 -8.27 -4.26
C SER A 44 15.02 -7.66 -5.66
N ASP A 45 14.38 -8.37 -6.61
CA ASP A 45 14.18 -7.91 -7.99
C ASP A 45 12.78 -7.35 -8.24
N LYS A 46 11.98 -7.16 -7.19
CA LYS A 46 10.63 -6.61 -7.28
C LYS A 46 10.58 -5.19 -6.73
N PRO A 47 9.64 -4.37 -7.22
CA PRO A 47 9.45 -3.03 -6.67
C PRO A 47 9.12 -3.07 -5.17
N GLY A 48 9.51 -2.01 -4.48
CA GLY A 48 9.30 -1.91 -3.03
C GLY A 48 8.52 -0.68 -2.62
N ILE A 49 8.03 -0.73 -1.39
CA ILE A 49 7.46 0.42 -0.70
C ILE A 49 8.36 0.75 0.49
N GLY A 50 8.76 2.01 0.59
CA GLY A 50 9.49 2.51 1.75
C GLY A 50 8.59 3.37 2.61
N ILE A 51 8.63 3.14 3.91
CA ILE A 51 7.97 3.99 4.89
C ILE A 51 9.05 4.84 5.54
N THR A 52 8.89 6.16 5.50
CA THR A 52 9.97 7.05 5.91
C THR A 52 9.50 8.22 6.78
N ILE A 53 10.35 8.59 7.74
CA ILE A 53 10.27 9.91 8.34
C ILE A 53 10.79 10.88 7.26
N PRO A 54 10.09 12.01 7.00
CA PRO A 54 10.56 12.94 5.98
C PRO A 54 12.00 13.39 6.19
N TYR A 55 12.75 13.49 5.10
CA TYR A 55 14.19 13.80 5.14
C TYR A 55 14.48 15.11 5.88
N ASP A 56 13.62 16.11 5.75
CA ASP A 56 13.79 17.40 6.40
C ASP A 56 13.38 17.41 7.89
N GLY A 57 12.90 16.28 8.41
CA GLY A 57 12.47 16.16 9.81
C GLY A 57 11.14 16.83 10.13
N LYS A 58 10.50 17.46 9.16
CA LYS A 58 9.18 18.08 9.35
C LYS A 58 8.08 17.03 9.31
N PRO A 59 6.88 17.35 9.82
CA PRO A 59 5.77 16.39 9.75
C PRO A 59 5.49 15.92 8.33
N ALA A 60 5.20 14.63 8.19
CA ALA A 60 4.80 14.06 6.92
C ALA A 60 3.42 14.59 6.52
N THR A 61 3.26 14.89 5.23
CA THR A 61 1.99 15.26 4.63
C THR A 61 1.71 14.36 3.45
N VAL A 62 0.47 14.36 2.98
CA VAL A 62 0.07 13.57 1.82
C VAL A 62 -0.10 14.48 0.61
N GLY A 63 0.24 13.99 -0.58
CA GLY A 63 0.07 14.76 -1.81
C GLY A 63 -1.35 14.61 -2.34
N ASN A 64 -1.97 15.72 -2.72
CA ASN A 64 -3.26 15.68 -3.39
C ASN A 64 -3.04 15.18 -4.83
N GLY A 65 -3.60 14.03 -5.16
CA GLY A 65 -3.39 13.36 -6.44
C GLY A 65 -2.34 12.24 -6.38
N THR A 66 -1.63 12.09 -5.27
CA THR A 66 -0.64 11.02 -5.10
C THR A 66 -1.32 9.76 -4.58
N MET A 67 -0.99 8.63 -5.20
CA MET A 67 -1.52 7.33 -4.81
C MET A 67 -0.54 6.24 -5.22
N VAL A 68 -0.42 5.21 -4.39
CA VAL A 68 0.35 4.00 -4.72
C VAL A 68 -0.62 2.87 -5.00
N ALA A 69 -0.50 2.26 -6.17
CA ALA A 69 -1.36 1.17 -6.61
C ALA A 69 -0.62 -0.16 -6.51
N LEU A 70 -1.22 -1.12 -5.82
CA LEU A 70 -0.68 -2.45 -5.59
C LEU A 70 -1.47 -3.45 -6.42
N GLN A 71 -0.79 -4.18 -7.29
CA GLN A 71 -1.44 -5.17 -8.16
C GLN A 71 -1.48 -6.53 -7.49
N VAL A 72 -2.64 -7.15 -7.54
CA VAL A 72 -2.87 -8.56 -7.17
C VAL A 72 -3.49 -9.28 -8.37
N ASP A 73 -3.68 -10.59 -8.27
CA ASP A 73 -4.07 -11.38 -9.45
C ASP A 73 -5.54 -11.81 -9.50
N SER A 74 -6.34 -11.44 -8.49
CA SER A 74 -7.75 -11.81 -8.48
C SER A 74 -8.61 -10.85 -7.67
N PRO A 75 -9.92 -10.78 -7.96
CA PRO A 75 -10.86 -10.00 -7.14
C PRO A 75 -10.90 -10.44 -5.67
N GLU A 76 -10.77 -11.74 -5.40
CA GLU A 76 -10.75 -12.25 -4.03
C GLU A 76 -9.57 -11.69 -3.25
N LYS A 77 -8.41 -11.56 -3.90
CA LYS A 77 -7.22 -10.98 -3.27
C LYS A 77 -7.38 -9.48 -3.03
N VAL A 78 -8.05 -8.77 -3.93
CA VAL A 78 -8.41 -7.35 -3.71
C VAL A 78 -9.28 -7.25 -2.47
N ASN A 79 -10.32 -8.07 -2.39
CA ASN A 79 -11.26 -8.06 -1.26
C ASN A 79 -10.56 -8.36 0.07
N THR A 80 -9.72 -9.38 0.09
CA THR A 80 -8.99 -9.81 1.29
C THR A 80 -8.01 -8.74 1.75
N PHE A 81 -7.26 -8.18 0.82
CA PHE A 81 -6.29 -7.13 1.12
C PHE A 81 -6.98 -5.89 1.70
N TYR A 82 -8.06 -5.46 1.06
CA TYR A 82 -8.84 -4.31 1.53
C TYR A 82 -9.40 -4.55 2.94
N ARG A 83 -10.03 -5.71 3.17
CA ARG A 83 -10.59 -6.05 4.50
C ARG A 83 -9.51 -6.01 5.58
N LYS A 84 -8.32 -6.53 5.27
CA LYS A 84 -7.21 -6.52 6.21
C LYS A 84 -6.74 -5.09 6.50
N ALA A 85 -6.64 -4.25 5.46
CA ALA A 85 -6.28 -2.84 5.64
C ALA A 85 -7.25 -2.14 6.59
N ILE A 86 -8.56 -2.31 6.36
CA ILE A 86 -9.60 -1.70 7.21
C ILE A 86 -9.50 -2.25 8.64
N ALA A 87 -9.30 -3.55 8.81
CA ALA A 87 -9.16 -4.16 10.13
C ALA A 87 -7.94 -3.62 10.89
N LEU A 88 -6.89 -3.22 10.17
CA LEU A 88 -5.69 -2.62 10.75
C LEU A 88 -5.82 -1.10 11.01
N GLY A 89 -6.95 -0.52 10.68
CA GLY A 89 -7.25 0.88 10.96
C GLY A 89 -7.22 1.82 9.76
N ALA A 90 -7.04 1.29 8.54
CA ALA A 90 -7.10 2.10 7.33
C ALA A 90 -8.49 2.70 7.14
N LYS A 91 -8.54 3.84 6.46
CA LYS A 91 -9.78 4.53 6.14
C LYS A 91 -10.23 4.17 4.73
N ASP A 92 -11.51 3.81 4.58
CA ASP A 92 -12.10 3.55 3.27
C ASP A 92 -12.08 4.78 2.37
N GLU A 93 -11.66 4.59 1.13
CA GLU A 93 -11.73 5.59 0.05
C GLU A 93 -12.40 5.02 -1.20
N GLY A 94 -12.89 3.78 -1.13
CA GLY A 94 -13.59 3.12 -2.22
C GLY A 94 -13.61 1.62 -2.02
N LYS A 95 -14.79 1.07 -1.73
CA LYS A 95 -14.97 -0.37 -1.47
C LYS A 95 -14.62 -1.21 -2.69
N PRO A 96 -14.22 -2.48 -2.49
CA PRO A 96 -13.89 -3.36 -3.61
C PRO A 96 -15.04 -3.50 -4.60
N GLY A 97 -14.71 -3.41 -5.88
CA GLY A 97 -15.67 -3.58 -6.95
C GLY A 97 -15.07 -3.22 -8.30
N PRO A 98 -15.83 -3.55 -9.37
CA PRO A 98 -15.40 -3.17 -10.72
C PRO A 98 -15.43 -1.64 -10.90
N ARG A 99 -14.50 -1.14 -11.71
CA ARG A 99 -14.43 0.27 -12.10
C ARG A 99 -14.53 0.35 -13.61
N GLY A 100 -15.73 0.60 -14.12
CA GLY A 100 -16.02 0.58 -15.55
C GLY A 100 -16.16 -0.84 -16.10
N GLU A 101 -16.00 -0.97 -17.42
CA GLU A 101 -16.27 -2.22 -18.14
C GLU A 101 -15.01 -2.93 -18.62
N SER A 102 -13.82 -2.40 -18.30
CA SER A 102 -12.54 -2.92 -18.81
C SER A 102 -12.00 -4.14 -18.06
N GLY A 103 -12.67 -4.56 -16.98
CA GLY A 103 -12.20 -5.63 -16.10
C GLY A 103 -11.31 -5.11 -14.95
N PHE A 104 -11.17 -3.82 -14.83
CA PHE A 104 -10.43 -3.21 -13.71
C PHE A 104 -11.27 -3.33 -12.44
N TYR A 105 -10.76 -4.10 -11.47
CA TYR A 105 -11.40 -4.33 -10.18
C TYR A 105 -10.49 -3.80 -9.10
N ALA A 106 -10.99 -2.92 -8.25
CA ALA A 106 -10.13 -2.17 -7.34
C ALA A 106 -10.81 -1.80 -6.03
N ALA A 107 -9.98 -1.51 -5.03
CA ALA A 107 -10.38 -0.90 -3.78
C ALA A 107 -9.38 0.19 -3.43
N TYR A 108 -9.82 1.17 -2.65
CA TYR A 108 -9.01 2.32 -2.27
C TYR A 108 -9.11 2.56 -0.78
N PHE A 109 -8.00 2.92 -0.16
CA PHE A 109 -7.98 3.22 1.28
C PHE A 109 -6.86 4.20 1.59
N ARG A 110 -6.93 4.77 2.79
CA ARG A 110 -5.86 5.60 3.36
C ARG A 110 -5.18 4.84 4.49
N ASP A 111 -3.85 4.88 4.53
CA ASP A 111 -3.13 4.30 5.65
C ASP A 111 -3.28 5.17 6.91
N LEU A 112 -2.59 4.80 7.99
CA LEU A 112 -2.72 5.50 9.29
C LEU A 112 -2.17 6.93 9.26
N ASP A 113 -1.37 7.28 8.27
CA ASP A 113 -0.85 8.63 8.06
C ASP A 113 -1.62 9.41 6.99
N GLY A 114 -2.63 8.78 6.38
CA GLY A 114 -3.46 9.40 5.35
C GLY A 114 -2.94 9.21 3.93
N ASN A 115 -1.89 8.44 3.72
CA ASN A 115 -1.41 8.12 2.38
C ASN A 115 -2.45 7.27 1.65
N LYS A 116 -2.75 7.63 0.40
CA LYS A 116 -3.72 6.90 -0.40
C LYS A 116 -3.09 5.73 -1.11
N LEU A 117 -3.70 4.56 -0.98
CA LEU A 117 -3.32 3.36 -1.70
C LEU A 117 -4.52 2.79 -2.44
N ASN A 118 -4.21 2.03 -3.48
CA ASN A 118 -5.15 1.26 -4.27
C ASN A 118 -4.63 -0.18 -4.31
N VAL A 119 -5.54 -1.13 -4.22
CA VAL A 119 -5.25 -2.53 -4.52
C VAL A 119 -6.16 -2.93 -5.67
N PHE A 120 -5.61 -3.55 -6.70
CA PHE A 120 -6.36 -3.79 -7.92
C PHE A 120 -5.91 -5.06 -8.65
N CYS A 121 -6.77 -5.52 -9.54
CA CYS A 121 -6.45 -6.53 -10.53
C CYS A 121 -7.22 -6.23 -11.82
N PHE A 122 -6.79 -6.86 -12.91
CA PHE A 122 -7.57 -6.89 -14.13
C PHE A 122 -8.23 -8.27 -14.23
N GLU A 123 -9.57 -8.31 -14.24
CA GLU A 123 -10.27 -9.54 -14.52
C GLU A 123 -10.17 -9.86 -16.01
N LYS A 124 -9.81 -11.12 -16.30
CA LYS A 124 -9.84 -11.57 -17.68
C LYS A 124 -11.29 -11.78 -18.10
N LYS A 125 -11.70 -11.06 -19.13
CA LYS A 125 -12.98 -11.33 -19.78
C LYS A 125 -12.80 -12.48 -20.76
N ASN A 126 -13.60 -13.52 -20.56
CA ASN A 126 -13.68 -14.63 -21.52
C ASN A 126 -14.50 -14.21 -22.74
#